data_cb07433494d0ab6a0b4694b80379451e
#
_entry.id   cb07433494d0ab6a0b4694b80379451e
#
_cell.length_a   1.000
_cell.length_b   1.000
_cell.length_c   1.000
_cell.angle_alpha   90.00
_cell.angle_beta   90.00
_cell.angle_gamma   90.00
#
_symmetry.space_group_name_H-M   'P 1'
#
loop_
_entity.id
_entity.type
_entity.pdbx_description
1 polymer ?
#
loop_
_entity_poly.entity_id
_entity_poly.type
_entity_poly.pdbx_seq_one_letter_code
_entity_poly.pdbx_strand_id
1 'polypeptide(L)'
;MSPSLEEMSLEELWQLFPIFLREHQVAWKDWYEAERLRLLSFLPEHQIVRLSHIGSTSVETIWAKPIVDILLEIPKETDMAVMRDLLLQNGYLLMSESQGRMSFNKGYTPSGFAERIFHLHLRYEGDHDELYFRDYLQEHPAVAKDYEKLKLSLWKQYEHNRDAYTEAKTDFIKNYTEEAKKFYGGRYEREGVWVI
;
A
#
# COMPACT_ATOMS: atom_id res chain seq x y z
N MET A 1 5.31 5.05 -31.56
CA MET A 1 5.28 5.49 -30.15
C MET A 1 4.55 4.39 -29.37
N SER A 2 5.05 4.00 -28.23
CA SER A 2 4.33 3.07 -27.37
C SER A 2 3.03 3.75 -26.89
N PRO A 3 1.90 3.05 -26.74
CA PRO A 3 0.66 3.61 -26.24
C PRO A 3 0.87 4.14 -24.80
N SER A 4 0.11 5.13 -24.39
CA SER A 4 0.06 5.56 -22.99
C SER A 4 -0.60 4.46 -22.14
N LEU A 5 -0.37 4.47 -20.82
CA LEU A 5 -0.99 3.48 -19.93
C LEU A 5 -2.52 3.53 -19.96
N GLU A 6 -3.10 4.70 -20.24
CA GLU A 6 -4.54 4.92 -20.35
C GLU A 6 -5.15 4.32 -21.63
N GLU A 7 -4.33 4.12 -22.67
CA GLU A 7 -4.75 3.54 -23.95
C GLU A 7 -4.61 2.01 -23.99
N MET A 8 -3.96 1.41 -22.98
CA MET A 8 -3.75 -0.04 -22.90
C MET A 8 -4.99 -0.73 -22.33
N SER A 9 -5.29 -1.90 -22.88
CA SER A 9 -6.29 -2.82 -22.29
C SER A 9 -5.81 -3.36 -20.93
N LEU A 10 -6.72 -3.89 -20.13
CA LEU A 10 -6.41 -4.48 -18.83
C LEU A 10 -5.43 -5.65 -18.96
N GLU A 11 -5.61 -6.48 -20.01
CA GLU A 11 -4.72 -7.59 -20.30
C GLU A 11 -3.30 -7.12 -20.67
N GLU A 12 -3.18 -6.07 -21.47
CA GLU A 12 -1.87 -5.48 -21.81
C GLU A 12 -1.18 -4.90 -20.56
N LEU A 13 -1.92 -4.23 -19.67
CA LEU A 13 -1.40 -3.76 -18.40
C LEU A 13 -0.95 -4.91 -17.49
N TRP A 14 -1.68 -6.01 -17.43
CA TRP A 14 -1.27 -7.18 -16.64
C TRP A 14 -0.02 -7.87 -17.21
N GLN A 15 0.18 -7.86 -18.53
CA GLN A 15 1.41 -8.36 -19.13
C GLN A 15 2.59 -7.41 -18.86
N LEU A 16 2.37 -6.10 -18.93
CA LEU A 16 3.40 -5.08 -18.68
C LEU A 16 3.82 -5.05 -17.21
N PHE A 17 2.89 -5.32 -16.30
CA PHE A 17 3.07 -5.28 -14.85
C PHE A 17 2.75 -6.62 -14.18
N PRO A 18 3.51 -7.69 -14.48
CA PRO A 18 3.25 -9.00 -13.90
C PRO A 18 3.46 -9.00 -12.39
N ILE A 19 2.81 -9.94 -11.72
CA ILE A 19 3.05 -10.19 -10.30
C ILE A 19 4.35 -10.97 -10.18
N PHE A 20 5.25 -10.50 -9.34
CA PHE A 20 6.42 -11.27 -8.92
C PHE A 20 6.73 -10.98 -7.46
N LEU A 21 7.24 -12.00 -6.76
CA LEU A 21 7.60 -11.89 -5.36
C LEU A 21 9.11 -12.04 -5.20
N ARG A 22 9.67 -11.35 -4.22
CA ARG A 22 11.09 -11.43 -3.84
C ARG A 22 11.21 -11.62 -2.34
N GLU A 23 12.32 -12.18 -1.90
CA GLU A 23 12.73 -12.12 -0.51
C GLU A 23 12.76 -10.68 -0.02
N HIS A 24 12.55 -10.50 1.29
CA HIS A 24 12.56 -9.16 1.87
C HIS A 24 13.87 -8.43 1.53
N GLN A 25 13.74 -7.16 1.18
CA GLN A 25 14.86 -6.28 0.87
C GLN A 25 14.92 -5.14 1.88
N VAL A 26 16.05 -4.98 2.55
CA VAL A 26 16.28 -3.88 3.53
C VAL A 26 16.05 -2.51 2.87
N ALA A 27 16.37 -2.39 1.59
CA ALA A 27 16.16 -1.17 0.80
C ALA A 27 14.70 -0.68 0.77
N TRP A 28 13.70 -1.53 1.01
CA TRP A 28 12.29 -1.10 1.00
C TRP A 28 11.97 -0.13 2.13
N LYS A 29 12.62 -0.28 3.28
CA LYS A 29 12.54 0.68 4.38
C LYS A 29 13.12 2.03 3.98
N ASP A 30 14.28 2.02 3.33
CA ASP A 30 14.94 3.24 2.85
C ASP A 30 14.10 3.93 1.76
N TRP A 31 13.46 3.15 0.87
CA TRP A 31 12.55 3.69 -0.14
C TRP A 31 11.34 4.36 0.51
N TYR A 32 10.76 3.71 1.54
CA TYR A 32 9.65 4.31 2.29
C TYR A 32 10.08 5.63 2.94
N GLU A 33 11.21 5.66 3.66
CA GLU A 33 11.68 6.87 4.34
C GLU A 33 11.96 8.02 3.35
N ALA A 34 12.59 7.72 2.23
CA ALA A 34 12.84 8.71 1.19
C ALA A 34 11.52 9.28 0.62
N GLU A 35 10.53 8.41 0.35
CA GLU A 35 9.24 8.86 -0.16
C GLU A 35 8.41 9.57 0.90
N ARG A 36 8.49 9.15 2.17
CA ARG A 36 7.89 9.85 3.31
C ARG A 36 8.39 11.30 3.40
N LEU A 37 9.69 11.51 3.36
CA LEU A 37 10.29 12.85 3.37
C LEU A 37 9.85 13.66 2.15
N ARG A 38 9.75 13.04 0.99
CA ARG A 38 9.25 13.69 -0.22
C ARG A 38 7.77 14.09 -0.06
N LEU A 39 6.91 13.24 0.46
CA LEU A 39 5.50 13.55 0.74
C LEU A 39 5.39 14.74 1.69
N LEU A 40 6.15 14.75 2.78
CA LEU A 40 6.19 15.85 3.75
C LEU A 40 6.70 17.17 3.16
N SER A 41 7.46 17.14 2.06
CA SER A 41 7.97 18.36 1.42
C SER A 41 6.91 19.14 0.63
N PHE A 42 5.80 18.52 0.27
CA PHE A 42 4.75 19.18 -0.52
C PHE A 42 3.32 19.05 0.05
N LEU A 43 3.08 18.10 0.96
CA LEU A 43 1.80 18.00 1.66
C LEU A 43 1.77 18.95 2.86
N PRO A 44 0.63 19.61 3.15
CA PRO A 44 0.49 20.46 4.32
C PRO A 44 0.58 19.63 5.62
N GLU A 45 1.60 19.87 6.43
CA GLU A 45 1.89 19.10 7.64
C GLU A 45 0.68 19.02 8.59
N HIS A 46 -0.03 20.15 8.76
CA HIS A 46 -1.21 20.24 9.62
C HIS A 46 -2.43 19.45 9.10
N GLN A 47 -2.37 18.93 7.88
CA GLN A 47 -3.38 18.04 7.27
C GLN A 47 -2.91 16.58 7.22
N ILE A 48 -1.87 16.23 7.94
CA ILE A 48 -1.38 14.85 8.04
C ILE A 48 -1.57 14.37 9.48
N VAL A 49 -2.45 13.39 9.68
CA VAL A 49 -2.56 12.68 10.96
C VAL A 49 -1.45 11.64 11.07
N ARG A 50 -1.21 10.90 10.00
CA ARG A 50 -0.22 9.82 9.98
C ARG A 50 0.28 9.49 8.58
N LEU A 51 1.57 9.18 8.49
CA LEU A 51 2.20 8.47 7.38
C LEU A 51 2.80 7.17 7.89
N SER A 52 2.46 6.04 7.28
CA SER A 52 2.94 4.73 7.74
C SER A 52 3.33 3.82 6.58
N HIS A 53 4.45 3.10 6.75
CA HIS A 53 4.79 1.97 5.89
C HIS A 53 3.88 0.81 6.25
N ILE A 54 3.11 0.34 5.30
CA ILE A 54 2.17 -0.77 5.45
C ILE A 54 2.45 -1.86 4.40
N GLY A 55 1.61 -2.88 4.36
CA GLY A 55 1.73 -3.96 3.38
C GLY A 55 2.91 -4.90 3.64
N SER A 56 3.14 -5.80 2.69
CA SER A 56 4.09 -6.91 2.87
C SER A 56 5.56 -6.46 2.91
N THR A 57 5.91 -5.33 2.29
CA THR A 57 7.30 -4.81 2.31
C THR A 57 7.69 -4.22 3.67
N SER A 58 6.72 -3.93 4.54
CA SER A 58 6.96 -3.51 5.92
C SER A 58 7.20 -4.68 6.89
N VAL A 59 7.04 -5.93 6.46
CA VAL A 59 7.21 -7.13 7.26
C VAL A 59 8.50 -7.86 6.83
N GLU A 60 9.55 -7.78 7.65
CA GLU A 60 10.90 -8.21 7.28
C GLU A 60 11.06 -9.72 7.03
N THR A 61 10.14 -10.53 7.50
CA THR A 61 10.27 -12.00 7.51
C THR A 61 9.64 -12.70 6.32
N ILE A 62 8.99 -11.97 5.39
CA ILE A 62 8.21 -12.57 4.30
C ILE A 62 8.57 -12.04 2.92
N TRP A 63 8.38 -12.88 1.92
CA TRP A 63 8.43 -12.47 0.51
C TRP A 63 7.34 -11.47 0.18
N ALA A 64 7.66 -10.50 -0.66
CA ALA A 64 6.73 -9.46 -1.10
C ALA A 64 6.92 -9.08 -2.56
N LYS A 65 5.90 -8.48 -3.18
CA LYS A 65 6.09 -7.68 -4.39
C LYS A 65 6.97 -6.48 -4.01
N PRO A 66 7.92 -6.05 -4.85
CA PRO A 66 8.78 -4.89 -4.57
C PRO A 66 8.01 -3.57 -4.74
N ILE A 67 6.92 -3.43 -4.02
CA ILE A 67 6.04 -2.27 -4.01
C ILE A 67 5.91 -1.82 -2.56
N VAL A 68 6.26 -0.58 -2.30
CA VAL A 68 6.11 0.03 -0.97
C VAL A 68 4.70 0.60 -0.83
N ASP A 69 3.92 0.03 0.08
CA ASP A 69 2.59 0.53 0.40
C ASP A 69 2.68 1.59 1.51
N ILE A 70 2.04 2.73 1.30
CA ILE A 70 2.03 3.88 2.22
C ILE A 70 0.59 4.18 2.60
N LEU A 71 0.30 4.24 3.89
CA LEU A 71 -0.95 4.78 4.42
C LEU A 71 -0.75 6.26 4.76
N LEU A 72 -1.56 7.12 4.18
CA LEU A 72 -1.68 8.54 4.51
C LEU A 72 -3.06 8.78 5.14
N GLU A 73 -3.08 9.05 6.44
CA GLU A 73 -4.29 9.44 7.16
C GLU A 73 -4.35 10.97 7.28
N ILE A 74 -5.52 11.52 7.00
CA ILE A 74 -5.82 12.95 7.07
C ILE A 74 -7.00 13.21 8.01
N PRO A 75 -7.09 14.41 8.65
CA PRO A 75 -8.25 14.79 9.44
C PRO A 75 -9.55 14.73 8.63
N LYS A 76 -10.66 14.43 9.30
CA LYS A 76 -12.00 14.31 8.66
C LYS A 76 -12.50 15.59 8.00
N GLU A 77 -12.05 16.73 8.49
CA GLU A 77 -12.35 18.06 7.97
C GLU A 77 -11.50 18.47 6.76
N THR A 78 -10.45 17.69 6.44
CA THR A 78 -9.61 17.96 5.27
C THR A 78 -10.35 17.62 3.98
N ASP A 79 -10.29 18.52 3.00
CA ASP A 79 -10.79 18.23 1.65
C ASP A 79 -9.84 17.24 0.95
N MET A 80 -10.33 16.03 0.76
CA MET A 80 -9.59 14.95 0.09
C MET A 80 -9.21 15.29 -1.34
N ALA A 81 -9.99 16.14 -2.03
CA ALA A 81 -9.69 16.57 -3.39
C ALA A 81 -8.42 17.44 -3.45
N VAL A 82 -8.18 18.28 -2.45
CA VAL A 82 -6.94 19.08 -2.35
C VAL A 82 -5.73 18.17 -2.23
N MET A 83 -5.82 17.14 -1.37
CA MET A 83 -4.73 16.16 -1.19
C MET A 83 -4.50 15.34 -2.47
N ARG A 84 -5.58 14.92 -3.14
CA ARG A 84 -5.51 14.27 -4.46
C ARG A 84 -4.74 15.11 -5.47
N ASP A 85 -5.10 16.37 -5.61
CA ASP A 85 -4.52 17.26 -6.63
C ASP A 85 -3.01 17.49 -6.36
N LEU A 86 -2.61 17.62 -5.10
CA LEU A 86 -1.20 17.69 -4.70
C LEU A 86 -0.43 16.40 -5.05
N LEU A 87 -1.02 15.23 -4.81
CA LEU A 87 -0.43 13.94 -5.16
C LEU A 87 -0.26 13.80 -6.69
N LEU A 88 -1.30 14.14 -7.46
CA LEU A 88 -1.24 14.09 -8.93
C LEU A 88 -0.15 15.00 -9.48
N GLN A 89 -0.04 16.24 -8.99
CA GLN A 89 1.02 17.20 -9.38
C GLN A 89 2.43 16.70 -9.04
N ASN A 90 2.55 15.74 -8.11
CA ASN A 90 3.81 15.18 -7.67
C ASN A 90 4.09 13.75 -8.18
N GLY A 91 3.45 13.37 -9.30
CA GLY A 91 3.77 12.16 -10.05
C GLY A 91 3.08 10.88 -9.56
N TYR A 92 2.03 11.01 -8.75
CA TYR A 92 1.15 9.92 -8.44
C TYR A 92 0.04 9.81 -9.49
N LEU A 93 -0.45 8.60 -9.73
CA LEU A 93 -1.57 8.28 -10.61
C LEU A 93 -2.75 7.83 -9.75
N LEU A 94 -3.91 8.46 -9.89
CA LEU A 94 -5.13 8.03 -9.21
C LEU A 94 -5.60 6.70 -9.81
N MET A 95 -5.75 5.68 -8.98
CA MET A 95 -6.18 4.35 -9.38
C MET A 95 -7.62 4.06 -9.02
N SER A 96 -8.07 4.54 -7.88
CA SER A 96 -9.46 4.38 -7.43
C SER A 96 -9.84 5.50 -6.48
N GLU A 97 -11.12 5.86 -6.53
CA GLU A 97 -11.74 6.82 -5.64
C GLU A 97 -13.10 6.26 -5.18
N SER A 98 -13.33 6.28 -3.90
CA SER A 98 -14.59 5.91 -3.27
C SER A 98 -14.81 6.81 -2.05
N GLN A 99 -15.97 6.70 -1.40
CA GLN A 99 -16.29 7.54 -0.26
C GLN A 99 -15.24 7.39 0.86
N GLY A 100 -14.46 8.44 1.10
CA GLY A 100 -13.44 8.50 2.15
C GLY A 100 -12.15 7.73 1.87
N ARG A 101 -11.97 7.19 0.65
CA ARG A 101 -10.80 6.41 0.27
C ARG A 101 -10.34 6.73 -1.15
N MET A 102 -9.05 7.01 -1.30
CA MET A 102 -8.40 7.08 -2.61
C MET A 102 -7.14 6.22 -2.61
N SER A 103 -6.83 5.62 -3.75
CA SER A 103 -5.60 4.86 -3.94
C SER A 103 -4.83 5.39 -5.13
N PHE A 104 -3.51 5.48 -4.97
CA PHE A 104 -2.62 6.04 -5.96
C PHE A 104 -1.46 5.10 -6.20
N ASN A 105 -0.96 5.08 -7.43
CA ASN A 105 0.27 4.40 -7.81
C ASN A 105 1.32 5.40 -8.26
N LYS A 106 2.60 5.03 -8.06
CA LYS A 106 3.76 5.74 -8.58
C LYS A 106 4.82 4.73 -8.99
N GLY A 107 5.54 5.01 -10.08
CA GLY A 107 6.55 4.10 -10.62
C GLY A 107 6.00 3.12 -11.67
N TYR A 108 4.82 3.38 -12.22
CA TYR A 108 4.25 2.68 -13.37
C TYR A 108 4.53 3.49 -14.63
N THR A 109 5.23 2.91 -15.60
CA THR A 109 5.62 3.60 -16.84
C THR A 109 5.22 2.81 -18.08
N PRO A 110 5.09 3.44 -19.24
CA PRO A 110 4.82 2.72 -20.51
C PRO A 110 5.88 1.66 -20.87
N SER A 111 7.03 1.66 -20.20
CA SER A 111 8.11 0.68 -20.36
C SER A 111 8.15 -0.38 -19.26
N GLY A 112 7.14 -0.44 -18.37
CA GLY A 112 7.06 -1.32 -17.23
C GLY A 112 7.33 -0.61 -15.90
N PHE A 113 7.70 -1.37 -14.88
CA PHE A 113 7.99 -0.83 -13.56
C PHE A 113 9.25 0.03 -13.54
N ALA A 114 9.18 1.17 -12.85
CA ALA A 114 10.36 1.93 -12.45
C ALA A 114 11.17 1.18 -11.38
N GLU A 115 12.35 1.68 -11.03
CA GLU A 115 13.18 1.11 -9.97
C GLU A 115 12.47 1.07 -8.61
N ARG A 116 11.70 2.12 -8.31
CA ARG A 116 10.95 2.25 -7.06
C ARG A 116 9.48 2.42 -7.35
N ILE A 117 8.67 1.61 -6.70
CA ILE A 117 7.23 1.55 -6.92
C ILE A 117 6.53 1.78 -5.59
N PHE A 118 5.52 2.66 -5.61
CA PHE A 118 4.74 3.00 -4.43
C PHE A 118 3.25 2.87 -4.71
N HIS A 119 2.52 2.34 -3.73
CA HIS A 119 1.08 2.47 -3.61
C HIS A 119 0.78 3.35 -2.41
N LEU A 120 0.03 4.41 -2.59
CA LEU A 120 -0.39 5.29 -1.52
C LEU A 120 -1.90 5.17 -1.32
N HIS A 121 -2.28 4.90 -0.08
CA HIS A 121 -3.66 4.78 0.38
C HIS A 121 -4.00 6.02 1.19
N LEU A 122 -4.77 6.95 0.59
CA LEU A 122 -5.28 8.14 1.25
C LEU A 122 -6.59 7.78 1.97
N ARG A 123 -6.66 8.06 3.27
CA ARG A 123 -7.77 7.72 4.16
C ARG A 123 -8.06 8.88 5.11
N TYR A 124 -9.28 8.95 5.59
CA TYR A 124 -9.56 9.73 6.79
C TYR A 124 -9.05 9.01 8.04
N GLU A 125 -8.71 9.78 9.07
CA GLU A 125 -8.31 9.25 10.38
C GLU A 125 -9.30 8.21 10.91
N GLY A 126 -8.78 7.13 11.48
CA GLY A 126 -9.55 6.00 11.98
C GLY A 126 -9.81 4.89 10.96
N ASP A 127 -9.50 5.10 9.67
CA ASP A 127 -9.56 4.07 8.63
C ASP A 127 -8.15 3.52 8.36
N HIS A 128 -7.67 2.65 9.26
CA HIS A 128 -6.28 2.19 9.30
C HIS A 128 -6.14 0.69 9.63
N ASP A 129 -7.05 -0.12 9.19
CA ASP A 129 -7.05 -1.56 9.40
C ASP A 129 -5.74 -2.24 8.94
N GLU A 130 -5.09 -1.67 7.93
CA GLU A 130 -3.80 -2.12 7.40
C GLU A 130 -2.68 -2.06 8.46
N LEU A 131 -2.75 -1.14 9.43
CA LEU A 131 -1.78 -1.07 10.53
C LEU A 131 -1.91 -2.26 11.47
N TYR A 132 -3.13 -2.65 11.82
CA TYR A 132 -3.40 -3.81 12.66
C TYR A 132 -2.90 -5.10 12.01
N PHE A 133 -3.18 -5.28 10.73
CA PHE A 133 -2.72 -6.45 9.98
C PHE A 133 -1.20 -6.51 9.89
N ARG A 134 -0.54 -5.37 9.59
CA ARG A 134 0.94 -5.26 9.57
C ARG A 134 1.55 -5.69 10.89
N ASP A 135 1.12 -5.05 11.99
CA ASP A 135 1.68 -5.32 13.32
C ASP A 135 1.47 -6.78 13.73
N TYR A 136 0.30 -7.33 13.41
CA TYR A 136 0.00 -8.72 13.70
C TYR A 136 0.96 -9.67 12.98
N LEU A 137 1.26 -9.42 11.70
CA LEU A 137 2.24 -10.21 10.97
C LEU A 137 3.67 -10.04 11.51
N GLN A 138 4.04 -8.85 11.96
CA GLN A 138 5.36 -8.59 12.55
C GLN A 138 5.54 -9.33 13.90
N GLU A 139 4.49 -9.38 14.70
CA GLU A 139 4.51 -9.98 16.03
C GLU A 139 4.15 -11.48 16.05
N HIS A 140 3.60 -12.02 14.94
CA HIS A 140 3.20 -13.43 14.81
C HIS A 140 3.87 -14.09 13.59
N PRO A 141 5.15 -14.50 13.70
CA PRO A 141 5.93 -15.04 12.57
C PRO A 141 5.30 -16.26 11.88
N ALA A 142 4.57 -17.10 12.62
CA ALA A 142 3.88 -18.26 12.05
C ALA A 142 2.79 -17.82 11.07
N VAL A 143 1.96 -16.83 11.45
CA VAL A 143 0.91 -16.27 10.60
C VAL A 143 1.53 -15.55 9.39
N ALA A 144 2.62 -14.81 9.61
CA ALA A 144 3.36 -14.16 8.53
C ALA A 144 3.85 -15.18 7.48
N LYS A 145 4.36 -16.34 7.94
CA LYS A 145 4.79 -17.43 7.03
C LYS A 145 3.62 -18.10 6.32
N ASP A 146 2.48 -18.26 6.94
CA ASP A 146 1.29 -18.77 6.27
C ASP A 146 0.77 -17.79 5.21
N TYR A 147 0.82 -16.48 5.49
CA TYR A 147 0.53 -15.45 4.49
C TYR A 147 1.52 -15.46 3.32
N GLU A 148 2.80 -15.68 3.60
CA GLU A 148 3.83 -15.86 2.56
C GLU A 148 3.53 -17.05 1.67
N LYS A 149 3.24 -18.23 2.24
CA LYS A 149 2.89 -19.44 1.48
C LYS A 149 1.68 -19.20 0.58
N LEU A 150 0.64 -18.57 1.12
CA LEU A 150 -0.55 -18.18 0.34
C LEU A 150 -0.14 -17.31 -0.84
N LYS A 151 0.61 -16.23 -0.63
CA LYS A 151 1.05 -15.33 -1.70
C LYS A 151 1.88 -16.04 -2.77
N LEU A 152 2.79 -16.93 -2.37
CA LEU A 152 3.63 -17.70 -3.29
C LEU A 152 2.81 -18.66 -4.16
N SER A 153 1.78 -19.31 -3.59
CA SER A 153 0.89 -20.16 -4.36
C SER A 153 0.03 -19.37 -5.34
N LEU A 154 -0.51 -18.23 -4.90
CA LEU A 154 -1.32 -17.34 -5.72
C LEU A 154 -0.51 -16.68 -6.84
N TRP A 155 0.75 -16.36 -6.62
CA TRP A 155 1.64 -15.86 -7.66
C TRP A 155 1.75 -16.82 -8.82
N LYS A 156 1.97 -18.11 -8.56
CA LYS A 156 2.02 -19.15 -9.60
C LYS A 156 0.71 -19.27 -10.39
N GLN A 157 -0.41 -19.03 -9.73
CA GLN A 157 -1.74 -19.17 -10.32
C GLN A 157 -2.18 -17.92 -11.09
N TYR A 158 -1.83 -16.73 -10.62
CA TYR A 158 -2.36 -15.45 -11.07
C TYR A 158 -1.29 -14.44 -11.50
N GLU A 159 -0.14 -14.89 -12.04
CA GLU A 159 0.99 -14.01 -12.41
C GLU A 159 0.55 -12.81 -13.26
N HIS A 160 -0.37 -13.01 -14.19
CA HIS A 160 -0.90 -12.01 -15.10
C HIS A 160 -2.38 -11.69 -14.83
N ASN A 161 -2.86 -11.84 -13.59
CA ASN A 161 -4.20 -11.46 -13.19
C ASN A 161 -4.17 -10.86 -11.77
N ARG A 162 -3.91 -9.54 -11.71
CA ARG A 162 -3.75 -8.81 -10.43
C ARG A 162 -5.02 -8.79 -9.59
N ASP A 163 -6.19 -8.73 -10.24
CA ASP A 163 -7.47 -8.64 -9.54
C ASP A 163 -7.77 -9.97 -8.85
N ALA A 164 -7.65 -11.09 -9.55
CA ALA A 164 -7.82 -12.43 -8.97
C ALA A 164 -6.79 -12.70 -7.85
N TYR A 165 -5.53 -12.29 -8.04
CA TYR A 165 -4.51 -12.39 -7.00
C TYR A 165 -4.87 -11.59 -5.74
N THR A 166 -5.44 -10.40 -5.91
CA THR A 166 -5.81 -9.54 -4.79
C THR A 166 -7.03 -10.08 -4.08
N GLU A 167 -8.05 -10.46 -4.82
CA GLU A 167 -9.30 -11.04 -4.29
C GLU A 167 -9.02 -12.31 -3.47
N ALA A 168 -8.19 -13.21 -3.99
CA ALA A 168 -7.86 -14.47 -3.33
C ALA A 168 -7.15 -14.33 -1.97
N LYS A 169 -6.65 -13.16 -1.62
CA LYS A 169 -6.05 -12.87 -0.31
C LYS A 169 -7.01 -12.22 0.69
N THR A 170 -8.15 -11.76 0.21
CA THR A 170 -9.05 -10.89 0.98
C THR A 170 -9.52 -11.55 2.28
N ASP A 171 -9.93 -12.80 2.24
CA ASP A 171 -10.41 -13.52 3.43
C ASP A 171 -9.30 -13.70 4.48
N PHE A 172 -8.09 -14.03 4.05
CA PHE A 172 -6.94 -14.14 4.97
C PHE A 172 -6.67 -12.80 5.66
N ILE A 173 -6.59 -11.72 4.88
CA ILE A 173 -6.32 -10.37 5.40
C ILE A 173 -7.43 -9.96 6.37
N LYS A 174 -8.69 -10.12 6.00
CA LYS A 174 -9.84 -9.75 6.81
C LYS A 174 -9.85 -10.49 8.15
N ASN A 175 -9.71 -11.81 8.12
CA ASN A 175 -9.74 -12.64 9.33
C ASN A 175 -8.65 -12.23 10.31
N TYR A 176 -7.41 -12.07 9.86
CA TYR A 176 -6.30 -11.70 10.74
C TYR A 176 -6.31 -10.22 11.13
N THR A 177 -6.91 -9.33 10.33
CA THR A 177 -7.17 -7.95 10.75
C THR A 177 -8.15 -7.90 11.91
N GLU A 178 -9.23 -8.68 11.86
CA GLU A 178 -10.21 -8.76 12.96
C GLU A 178 -9.58 -9.35 14.23
N GLU A 179 -8.74 -10.37 14.12
CA GLU A 179 -7.99 -10.91 15.25
C GLU A 179 -7.02 -9.88 15.83
N ALA A 180 -6.27 -9.19 14.98
CA ALA A 180 -5.36 -8.13 15.38
C ALA A 180 -6.07 -7.01 16.16
N LYS A 181 -7.24 -6.57 15.68
CA LYS A 181 -8.06 -5.54 16.37
C LYS A 181 -8.49 -6.00 17.74
N LYS A 182 -8.87 -7.27 17.90
CA LYS A 182 -9.21 -7.85 19.21
C LYS A 182 -7.98 -7.94 20.12
N PHE A 183 -6.84 -8.34 19.56
CA PHE A 183 -5.59 -8.52 20.31
C PHE A 183 -4.99 -7.21 20.80
N TYR A 184 -4.94 -6.20 19.92
CA TYR A 184 -4.30 -4.92 20.23
C TYR A 184 -5.22 -3.88 20.87
N GLY A 185 -6.52 -4.03 20.78
CA GLY A 185 -7.57 -3.19 21.38
C GLY A 185 -7.26 -1.69 21.34
N GLY A 186 -7.74 -0.96 20.36
CA GLY A 186 -7.60 0.51 20.30
C GLY A 186 -6.17 1.06 20.21
N ARG A 187 -5.18 0.24 19.78
CA ARG A 187 -3.76 0.66 19.66
C ARG A 187 -3.59 1.96 18.88
N TYR A 188 -4.43 2.20 17.87
CA TYR A 188 -4.37 3.35 16.98
C TYR A 188 -5.51 4.36 17.20
N GLU A 189 -6.40 4.12 18.14
CA GLU A 189 -7.58 4.96 18.42
C GLU A 189 -7.30 6.13 19.36
N ARG A 190 -6.04 6.27 19.86
CA ARG A 190 -5.68 7.34 20.78
C ARG A 190 -5.45 8.65 20.03
N GLU A 191 -6.17 9.69 20.43
CA GLU A 191 -5.95 11.08 20.06
C GLU A 191 -4.49 11.48 20.34
N GLY A 192 -3.77 11.91 19.33
CA GLY A 192 -2.44 12.46 19.48
C GLY A 192 -1.66 12.38 18.17
N VAL A 193 -1.27 13.53 17.64
CA VAL A 193 -0.42 13.68 16.47
C VAL A 193 0.88 12.90 16.69
N TRP A 194 1.04 11.79 16.00
CA TRP A 194 2.32 11.08 15.93
C TRP A 194 2.89 11.24 14.53
N VAL A 195 3.63 12.33 14.32
CA VAL A 195 4.59 12.41 13.23
C VAL A 195 5.81 11.62 13.69
N ILE A 196 5.87 10.34 13.38
CA ILE A 196 7.07 9.51 13.53
C ILE A 196 7.40 8.90 12.19
#